data_c4a0206d974db1aa60dfb174db37230e
#
_entry.id   c4a0206d974db1aa60dfb174db37230e
#
_cell.length_a   1.000
_cell.length_b   1.000
_cell.length_c   1.000
_cell.angle_alpha   90.00
_cell.angle_beta   90.00
_cell.angle_gamma   90.00
#
_symmetry.space_group_name_H-M   'P 1'
#
loop_
_entity.id
_entity.type
_entity.pdbx_description
1 polymer ?
#
loop_
_entity_poly.entity_id
_entity_poly.type
_entity_poly.pdbx_seq_one_letter_code
_entity_poly.pdbx_strand_id
1 'polypeptide(L)'
;MNKNIKKAFGKGKAFIPFITCGDPSLEVTERIVYAMEEVGADLIELGIPFSDPTAEGPVIQAANVRALSGGVTTDKIFDMVRRIRQKTSIPMVFMTYANVVYSYGTERFAKAAAEIDMDGLILPDVPFEEKEEFAIPFKEHGLDLISLIAPTSHERIAMIAKEAEGFGISGPKQAKKMAAQSDGVIVGSAIVKLCEKYGADCVPHISTFVKEMKDAIR
;
A
#
# COMPACT_ATOMS: atom_id res chain seq x y z
N MET A 1 4.92 -16.42 -0.55
CA MET A 1 4.57 -15.24 0.27
C MET A 1 5.77 -14.89 1.14
N ASN A 2 6.23 -13.66 1.06
CA ASN A 2 7.34 -13.09 1.82
C ASN A 2 7.13 -13.31 3.33
N LYS A 3 8.22 -13.58 4.07
CA LYS A 3 8.15 -13.89 5.52
C LYS A 3 7.61 -12.71 6.34
N ASN A 4 7.88 -11.48 5.93
CA ASN A 4 7.43 -10.27 6.63
C ASN A 4 5.94 -10.04 6.40
N ILE A 5 5.44 -10.22 5.16
CA ILE A 5 4.01 -10.15 4.86
C ILE A 5 3.25 -11.20 5.71
N LYS A 6 3.76 -12.44 5.80
CA LYS A 6 3.16 -13.48 6.67
C LYS A 6 3.07 -13.04 8.14
N LYS A 7 4.07 -12.33 8.65
CA LYS A 7 4.06 -11.84 10.04
C LYS A 7 2.93 -10.84 10.31
N ALA A 8 2.55 -10.03 9.30
CA ALA A 8 1.45 -9.08 9.43
C ALA A 8 0.13 -9.76 9.81
N PHE A 9 -0.10 -10.99 9.32
CA PHE A 9 -1.31 -11.78 9.60
C PHE A 9 -1.17 -12.74 10.78
N GLY A 10 0.02 -12.84 11.38
CA GLY A 10 0.31 -13.81 12.47
C GLY A 10 -0.22 -13.41 13.85
N LYS A 11 -0.68 -12.18 14.03
CA LYS A 11 -1.14 -11.64 15.33
C LYS A 11 -2.66 -11.42 15.41
N GLY A 12 -3.42 -11.97 14.50
CA GLY A 12 -4.87 -11.74 14.37
C GLY A 12 -5.20 -11.01 13.07
N LYS A 13 -6.26 -10.21 13.07
CA LYS A 13 -6.67 -9.47 11.87
C LYS A 13 -5.68 -8.34 11.55
N ALA A 14 -5.14 -8.35 10.32
CA ALA A 14 -4.20 -7.33 9.87
C ALA A 14 -4.91 -6.01 9.57
N PHE A 15 -4.35 -4.90 10.02
CA PHE A 15 -4.74 -3.56 9.58
C PHE A 15 -3.69 -3.00 8.62
N ILE A 16 -4.12 -2.69 7.41
CA ILE A 16 -3.26 -2.32 6.29
C ILE A 16 -3.65 -0.92 5.78
N PRO A 17 -3.02 0.15 6.28
CA PRO A 17 -3.22 1.48 5.77
C PRO A 17 -2.51 1.70 4.43
N PHE A 18 -3.19 2.34 3.48
CA PHE A 18 -2.61 2.86 2.24
C PHE A 18 -2.39 4.37 2.35
N ILE A 19 -1.26 4.85 1.84
CA ILE A 19 -0.94 6.27 1.69
C ILE A 19 -0.28 6.54 0.33
N THR A 20 -0.52 7.73 -0.25
CA THR A 20 0.20 8.18 -1.46
C THR A 20 1.53 8.81 -1.05
N CYS A 21 2.63 8.29 -1.56
CA CYS A 21 3.97 8.83 -1.30
C CYS A 21 4.10 10.26 -1.83
N GLY A 22 4.50 11.17 -0.92
CA GLY A 22 4.67 12.58 -1.26
C GLY A 22 3.40 13.44 -1.14
N ASP A 23 2.31 12.89 -0.62
CA ASP A 23 1.10 13.64 -0.29
C ASP A 23 0.99 13.81 1.25
N PRO A 24 1.21 15.02 1.80
CA PRO A 24 1.51 16.30 1.13
C PRO A 24 3.01 16.50 0.80
N SER A 25 3.92 15.72 1.37
CA SER A 25 5.36 15.70 1.04
C SER A 25 5.99 14.36 1.43
N LEU A 26 7.21 14.06 0.94
CA LEU A 26 7.94 12.84 1.30
C LEU A 26 8.34 12.82 2.79
N GLU A 27 8.68 13.98 3.37
CA GLU A 27 9.02 14.10 4.79
C GLU A 27 7.79 13.82 5.68
N VAL A 28 6.61 14.28 5.26
CA VAL A 28 5.36 13.99 5.97
C VAL A 28 4.98 12.52 5.81
N THR A 29 5.15 11.95 4.61
CA THR A 29 4.94 10.51 4.36
C THR A 29 5.79 9.65 5.29
N GLU A 30 7.08 9.97 5.45
CA GLU A 30 7.98 9.27 6.38
C GLU A 30 7.45 9.32 7.83
N ARG A 31 7.00 10.49 8.29
CA ARG A 31 6.41 10.67 9.64
C ARG A 31 5.10 9.89 9.79
N ILE A 32 4.27 9.84 8.76
CA ILE A 32 3.02 9.06 8.77
C ILE A 32 3.33 7.57 8.94
N VAL A 33 4.31 7.02 8.24
CA VAL A 33 4.70 5.61 8.36
C VAL A 33 5.06 5.26 9.80
N TYR A 34 5.90 6.05 10.47
CA TYR A 34 6.26 5.81 11.86
C TYR A 34 5.06 5.91 12.81
N ALA A 35 4.21 6.91 12.61
CA ALA A 35 3.03 7.10 13.43
C ALA A 35 2.01 5.95 13.28
N MET A 36 1.83 5.43 12.07
CA MET A 36 0.94 4.28 11.81
C MET A 36 1.48 2.99 12.45
N GLU A 37 2.78 2.74 12.37
CA GLU A 37 3.41 1.60 13.04
C GLU A 37 3.24 1.68 14.56
N GLU A 38 3.50 2.85 15.16
CA GLU A 38 3.39 3.07 16.62
C GLU A 38 1.99 2.75 17.14
N VAL A 39 0.94 3.02 16.37
CA VAL A 39 -0.45 2.76 16.77
C VAL A 39 -1.00 1.40 16.30
N GLY A 40 -0.15 0.57 15.68
CA GLY A 40 -0.42 -0.85 15.44
C GLY A 40 -0.85 -1.22 14.03
N ALA A 41 -0.45 -0.48 13.01
CA ALA A 41 -0.49 -0.98 11.63
C ALA A 41 0.36 -2.24 11.51
N ASP A 42 -0.10 -3.23 10.75
CA ASP A 42 0.60 -4.51 10.59
C ASP A 42 1.40 -4.61 9.29
N LEU A 43 0.96 -3.92 8.25
CA LEU A 43 1.60 -3.75 6.95
C LEU A 43 1.20 -2.37 6.41
N ILE A 44 2.06 -1.72 5.64
CA ILE A 44 1.75 -0.42 5.02
C ILE A 44 1.85 -0.53 3.51
N GLU A 45 0.81 -0.06 2.81
CA GLU A 45 0.83 0.12 1.37
C GLU A 45 1.30 1.54 1.02
N LEU A 46 2.37 1.63 0.25
CA LEU A 46 2.98 2.86 -0.24
C LEU A 46 2.63 3.06 -1.71
N GLY A 47 1.67 3.94 -1.99
CA GLY A 47 1.29 4.32 -3.35
C GLY A 47 2.36 5.16 -4.03
N ILE A 48 2.98 4.66 -5.10
CA ILE A 48 3.83 5.46 -5.99
C ILE A 48 2.89 6.24 -6.91
N PRO A 49 2.89 7.59 -6.88
CA PRO A 49 1.94 8.38 -7.64
C PRO A 49 2.12 8.21 -9.15
N PHE A 50 1.00 8.18 -9.86
CA PHE A 50 0.94 8.06 -11.31
C PHE A 50 -0.02 9.11 -11.89
N SER A 51 0.29 9.63 -13.09
CA SER A 51 -0.48 10.71 -13.73
C SER A 51 -1.82 10.26 -14.27
N ASP A 52 -1.94 8.98 -14.66
CA ASP A 52 -3.08 8.46 -15.41
C ASP A 52 -3.70 7.20 -14.76
N PRO A 53 -4.08 7.27 -13.45
CA PRO A 53 -4.58 6.11 -12.72
C PRO A 53 -5.97 5.68 -13.22
N THR A 54 -6.13 4.40 -13.56
CA THR A 54 -7.37 3.83 -14.09
C THR A 54 -8.19 3.05 -13.06
N ALA A 55 -7.56 2.62 -11.96
CA ALA A 55 -8.17 1.76 -10.93
C ALA A 55 -8.47 2.49 -9.61
N GLU A 56 -8.25 3.80 -9.53
CA GLU A 56 -8.35 4.59 -8.31
C GLU A 56 -9.51 5.59 -8.36
N GLY A 57 -10.11 5.82 -7.18
CA GLY A 57 -11.14 6.85 -7.03
C GLY A 57 -10.59 8.28 -6.95
N PRO A 58 -11.45 9.30 -7.03
CA PRO A 58 -11.05 10.71 -7.14
C PRO A 58 -10.18 11.20 -5.98
N VAL A 59 -10.30 10.63 -4.80
CA VAL A 59 -9.49 10.99 -3.63
C VAL A 59 -8.01 10.64 -3.84
N ILE A 60 -7.74 9.44 -4.30
CA ILE A 60 -6.36 8.98 -4.56
C ILE A 60 -5.80 9.68 -5.81
N GLN A 61 -6.63 9.87 -6.84
CA GLN A 61 -6.24 10.65 -8.03
C GLN A 61 -5.78 12.07 -7.66
N ALA A 62 -6.53 12.76 -6.79
CA ALA A 62 -6.16 14.09 -6.31
C ALA A 62 -4.85 14.07 -5.49
N ALA A 63 -4.61 13.03 -4.69
CA ALA A 63 -3.36 12.84 -3.97
C ALA A 63 -2.17 12.63 -4.91
N ASN A 64 -2.35 11.82 -5.97
CA ASN A 64 -1.33 11.63 -7.00
C ASN A 64 -0.96 12.97 -7.67
N VAL A 65 -1.95 13.80 -8.00
CA VAL A 65 -1.71 15.12 -8.58
C VAL A 65 -0.93 16.01 -7.61
N ARG A 66 -1.28 16.05 -6.31
CA ARG A 66 -0.54 16.84 -5.31
C ARG A 66 0.91 16.38 -5.18
N ALA A 67 1.13 15.08 -5.07
CA ALA A 67 2.46 14.49 -4.95
C ALA A 67 3.32 14.77 -6.18
N LEU A 68 2.80 14.54 -7.40
CA LEU A 68 3.51 14.79 -8.66
C LEU A 68 3.82 16.26 -8.84
N SER A 69 2.89 17.16 -8.50
CA SER A 69 3.11 18.61 -8.53
C SER A 69 4.20 19.07 -7.55
N GLY A 70 4.40 18.32 -6.45
CA GLY A 70 5.50 18.48 -5.51
C GLY A 70 6.85 17.95 -6.03
N GLY A 71 6.90 17.43 -7.26
CA GLY A 71 8.13 16.93 -7.88
C GLY A 71 8.59 15.57 -7.33
N VAL A 72 7.66 14.74 -6.87
CA VAL A 72 7.93 13.36 -6.44
C VAL A 72 8.32 12.49 -7.64
N THR A 73 9.34 11.66 -7.47
CA THR A 73 9.79 10.66 -8.44
C THR A 73 9.98 9.32 -7.75
N THR A 74 10.00 8.22 -8.51
CA THR A 74 10.26 6.88 -8.00
C THR A 74 11.59 6.79 -7.23
N ASP A 75 12.66 7.41 -7.74
CA ASP A 75 13.97 7.43 -7.05
C ASP A 75 13.90 8.14 -5.69
N LYS A 76 13.20 9.29 -5.61
CA LYS A 76 13.01 10.00 -4.34
C LYS A 76 12.19 9.18 -3.34
N ILE A 77 11.20 8.39 -3.81
CA ILE A 77 10.44 7.48 -2.97
C ILE A 77 11.36 6.36 -2.46
N PHE A 78 12.19 5.78 -3.30
CA PHE A 78 13.16 4.77 -2.88
C PHE A 78 14.12 5.32 -1.84
N ASP A 79 14.62 6.55 -2.00
CA ASP A 79 15.46 7.20 -1.00
C ASP A 79 14.72 7.45 0.33
N MET A 80 13.44 7.82 0.28
CA MET A 80 12.59 7.94 1.47
C MET A 80 12.45 6.58 2.17
N VAL A 81 12.13 5.51 1.44
CA VAL A 81 11.98 4.17 2.03
C VAL A 81 13.30 3.69 2.64
N ARG A 82 14.45 3.95 2.00
CA ARG A 82 15.78 3.64 2.56
C ARG A 82 15.99 4.30 3.93
N ARG A 83 15.53 5.56 4.10
CA ARG A 83 15.57 6.24 5.42
C ARG A 83 14.58 5.60 6.42
N ILE A 84 13.38 5.28 5.97
CA ILE A 84 12.36 4.60 6.80
C ILE A 84 12.91 3.29 7.35
N ARG A 85 13.54 2.47 6.52
CA ARG A 85 14.12 1.17 6.89
C ARG A 85 15.23 1.24 7.94
N GLN A 86 15.87 2.41 8.11
CA GLN A 86 16.83 2.61 9.22
C GLN A 86 16.18 2.61 10.60
N LYS A 87 14.86 2.81 10.68
CA LYS A 87 14.14 2.97 11.95
C LYS A 87 13.03 1.94 12.17
N THR A 88 12.56 1.25 11.12
CA THR A 88 11.47 0.28 11.22
C THR A 88 11.66 -0.92 10.32
N SER A 89 11.14 -2.06 10.79
CA SER A 89 11.03 -3.30 10.02
C SER A 89 9.58 -3.68 9.72
N ILE A 90 8.64 -2.74 9.83
CA ILE A 90 7.23 -2.98 9.48
C ILE A 90 7.14 -3.48 8.03
N PRO A 91 6.34 -4.50 7.72
CA PRO A 91 6.12 -4.91 6.34
C PRO A 91 5.61 -3.75 5.50
N MET A 92 6.20 -3.53 4.33
CA MET A 92 5.78 -2.50 3.39
C MET A 92 5.72 -3.06 1.97
N VAL A 93 4.66 -2.72 1.25
CA VAL A 93 4.50 -3.05 -0.17
C VAL A 93 4.28 -1.78 -0.98
N PHE A 94 4.80 -1.75 -2.20
CA PHE A 94 4.44 -0.68 -3.12
C PHE A 94 3.12 -1.00 -3.81
N MET A 95 2.36 0.05 -4.13
CA MET A 95 1.23 0.00 -5.04
C MET A 95 1.45 1.02 -6.15
N THR A 96 1.44 0.59 -7.39
CA THR A 96 1.57 1.47 -8.57
C THR A 96 1.06 0.77 -9.82
N TYR A 97 1.16 1.43 -10.96
CA TYR A 97 0.70 0.92 -12.25
C TYR A 97 1.82 0.26 -13.04
N ALA A 98 1.48 -0.71 -13.89
CA ALA A 98 2.43 -1.44 -14.73
C ALA A 98 3.32 -0.51 -15.55
N ASN A 99 2.75 0.57 -16.09
CA ASN A 99 3.50 1.55 -16.88
C ASN A 99 4.63 2.24 -16.08
N VAL A 100 4.45 2.48 -14.79
CA VAL A 100 5.50 3.07 -13.93
C VAL A 100 6.66 2.10 -13.78
N VAL A 101 6.37 0.83 -13.51
CA VAL A 101 7.37 -0.23 -13.36
C VAL A 101 8.08 -0.50 -14.68
N TYR A 102 7.32 -0.60 -15.77
CA TYR A 102 7.85 -0.83 -17.11
C TYR A 102 8.77 0.30 -17.56
N SER A 103 8.35 1.56 -17.38
CA SER A 103 9.15 2.74 -17.76
C SER A 103 10.43 2.88 -16.93
N TYR A 104 10.42 2.43 -15.68
CA TYR A 104 11.62 2.37 -14.83
C TYR A 104 12.56 1.23 -15.24
N GLY A 105 12.03 0.22 -15.91
CA GLY A 105 12.64 -1.07 -16.22
C GLY A 105 12.31 -2.09 -15.13
N THR A 106 11.52 -3.13 -15.48
CA THR A 106 10.94 -4.09 -14.51
C THR A 106 12.00 -4.73 -13.62
N GLU A 107 13.08 -5.23 -14.20
CA GLU A 107 14.21 -5.82 -13.48
C GLU A 107 14.92 -4.80 -12.57
N ARG A 108 15.17 -3.59 -13.09
CA ARG A 108 15.79 -2.51 -12.33
C ARG A 108 14.94 -2.08 -11.15
N PHE A 109 13.61 -2.01 -11.33
CA PHE A 109 12.66 -1.67 -10.28
C PHE A 109 12.64 -2.76 -9.18
N ALA A 110 12.54 -4.04 -9.57
CA ALA A 110 12.52 -5.17 -8.65
C ALA A 110 13.80 -5.21 -7.81
N LYS A 111 14.97 -5.08 -8.45
CA LYS A 111 16.26 -5.02 -7.77
C LYS A 111 16.34 -3.85 -6.79
N ALA A 112 15.99 -2.63 -7.24
CA ALA A 112 16.04 -1.44 -6.40
C ALA A 112 15.07 -1.52 -5.21
N ALA A 113 13.87 -2.09 -5.41
CA ALA A 113 12.90 -2.33 -4.34
C ALA A 113 13.42 -3.36 -3.31
N ALA A 114 14.09 -4.41 -3.76
CA ALA A 114 14.72 -5.40 -2.88
C ALA A 114 15.89 -4.80 -2.08
N GLU A 115 16.72 -3.96 -2.68
CA GLU A 115 17.86 -3.28 -2.02
C GLU A 115 17.44 -2.33 -0.89
N ILE A 116 16.18 -1.91 -0.86
CA ILE A 116 15.58 -1.09 0.20
C ILE A 116 14.64 -1.89 1.09
N ASP A 117 14.71 -3.22 1.07
CA ASP A 117 13.91 -4.14 1.90
C ASP A 117 12.38 -3.95 1.74
N MET A 118 11.90 -3.68 0.52
CA MET A 118 10.46 -3.81 0.25
C MET A 118 10.05 -5.27 0.27
N ASP A 119 8.80 -5.52 0.64
CA ASP A 119 8.28 -6.88 0.80
C ASP A 119 7.47 -7.35 -0.42
N GLY A 120 6.96 -6.42 -1.23
CA GLY A 120 6.17 -6.76 -2.41
C GLY A 120 5.68 -5.56 -3.21
N LEU A 121 4.90 -5.88 -4.25
CA LEU A 121 4.29 -4.92 -5.17
C LEU A 121 2.84 -5.31 -5.46
N ILE A 122 1.97 -4.31 -5.57
CA ILE A 122 0.60 -4.40 -6.07
C ILE A 122 0.51 -3.65 -7.39
N LEU A 123 0.03 -4.32 -8.44
CA LEU A 123 -0.27 -3.73 -9.75
C LEU A 123 -1.76 -3.89 -10.04
N PRO A 124 -2.59 -2.84 -9.80
CA PRO A 124 -4.04 -2.95 -9.92
C PRO A 124 -4.55 -3.08 -11.36
N ASP A 125 -3.73 -2.71 -12.33
CA ASP A 125 -4.02 -2.73 -13.76
C ASP A 125 -3.51 -3.97 -14.50
N VAL A 126 -2.81 -4.88 -13.82
CA VAL A 126 -2.30 -6.12 -14.41
C VAL A 126 -3.28 -7.26 -14.15
N PRO A 127 -3.91 -7.83 -15.20
CA PRO A 127 -4.73 -9.03 -15.06
C PRO A 127 -3.92 -10.22 -14.52
N PHE A 128 -4.59 -11.10 -13.79
CA PHE A 128 -3.95 -12.29 -13.21
C PHE A 128 -3.21 -13.14 -14.26
N GLU A 129 -3.75 -13.21 -15.47
CA GLU A 129 -3.22 -13.98 -16.60
C GLU A 129 -1.94 -13.38 -17.19
N GLU A 130 -1.71 -12.07 -17.01
CA GLU A 130 -0.54 -11.33 -17.56
C GLU A 130 0.53 -11.03 -16.52
N LYS A 131 0.31 -11.47 -15.28
CA LYS A 131 1.18 -11.13 -14.14
C LYS A 131 2.61 -11.67 -14.26
N GLU A 132 2.85 -12.72 -15.06
CA GLU A 132 4.16 -13.40 -15.11
C GLU A 132 5.30 -12.49 -15.55
N GLU A 133 5.02 -11.52 -16.43
CA GLU A 133 6.00 -10.53 -16.90
C GLU A 133 6.63 -9.75 -15.71
N PHE A 134 5.82 -9.47 -14.68
CA PHE A 134 6.26 -8.78 -13.47
C PHE A 134 6.64 -9.78 -12.37
N ALA A 135 5.91 -10.86 -12.22
CA ALA A 135 6.07 -11.80 -11.12
C ALA A 135 7.45 -12.50 -11.13
N ILE A 136 8.00 -12.81 -12.31
CA ILE A 136 9.28 -13.49 -12.42
C ILE A 136 10.42 -12.61 -11.87
N PRO A 137 10.67 -11.38 -12.35
CA PRO A 137 11.71 -10.50 -11.81
C PRO A 137 11.54 -10.24 -10.30
N PHE A 138 10.31 -9.98 -9.85
CA PHE A 138 10.05 -9.73 -8.44
C PHE A 138 10.36 -10.92 -7.56
N LYS A 139 9.97 -12.13 -7.97
CA LYS A 139 10.26 -13.37 -7.26
C LYS A 139 11.77 -13.68 -7.18
N GLU A 140 12.52 -13.41 -8.24
CA GLU A 140 13.98 -13.58 -8.28
C GLU A 140 14.68 -12.70 -7.26
N HIS A 141 14.12 -11.53 -6.96
CA HIS A 141 14.60 -10.61 -5.93
C HIS A 141 13.94 -10.81 -4.55
N GLY A 142 13.14 -11.87 -4.36
CA GLY A 142 12.51 -12.20 -3.07
C GLY A 142 11.30 -11.34 -2.69
N LEU A 143 10.73 -10.62 -3.65
CA LEU A 143 9.55 -9.79 -3.50
C LEU A 143 8.28 -10.55 -3.93
N ASP A 144 7.16 -10.31 -3.25
CA ASP A 144 5.86 -10.84 -3.68
C ASP A 144 5.16 -9.87 -4.64
N LEU A 145 4.58 -10.40 -5.73
CA LEU A 145 3.59 -9.69 -6.52
C LEU A 145 2.20 -10.05 -6.00
N ILE A 146 1.48 -9.06 -5.44
CA ILE A 146 0.18 -9.24 -4.81
C ILE A 146 -0.91 -8.89 -5.82
N SER A 147 -1.79 -9.85 -6.11
CA SER A 147 -2.91 -9.65 -7.04
C SER A 147 -4.13 -9.09 -6.32
N LEU A 148 -4.83 -8.14 -6.96
CA LEU A 148 -6.12 -7.62 -6.52
C LEU A 148 -7.26 -8.37 -7.20
N ILE A 149 -8.36 -8.59 -6.47
CA ILE A 149 -9.59 -9.18 -7.01
C ILE A 149 -10.74 -8.20 -6.90
N ALA A 150 -11.44 -7.97 -8.01
CA ALA A 150 -12.71 -7.28 -8.00
C ALA A 150 -13.85 -8.26 -7.60
N PRO A 151 -14.78 -7.88 -6.70
CA PRO A 151 -15.85 -8.77 -6.21
C PRO A 151 -16.92 -9.16 -7.24
N THR A 152 -16.78 -8.77 -8.49
CA THR A 152 -17.77 -8.96 -9.56
C THR A 152 -17.74 -10.32 -10.27
N SER A 153 -16.80 -11.22 -9.95
CA SER A 153 -16.70 -12.53 -10.62
C SER A 153 -16.53 -13.67 -9.61
N HIS A 154 -17.66 -14.29 -9.22
CA HIS A 154 -17.68 -15.37 -8.21
C HIS A 154 -16.80 -16.57 -8.55
N GLU A 155 -16.69 -16.97 -9.82
CA GLU A 155 -15.86 -18.11 -10.24
C GLU A 155 -14.36 -17.79 -10.20
N ARG A 156 -13.97 -16.54 -10.52
CA ARG A 156 -12.58 -16.07 -10.42
C ARG A 156 -12.14 -15.81 -8.97
N ILE A 157 -13.08 -15.41 -8.09
CA ILE A 157 -12.82 -15.21 -6.66
C ILE A 157 -12.26 -16.48 -6.03
N ALA A 158 -12.79 -17.65 -6.30
CA ALA A 158 -12.33 -18.90 -5.71
C ALA A 158 -10.90 -19.28 -6.16
N MET A 159 -10.49 -18.95 -7.38
CA MET A 159 -9.13 -19.18 -7.89
C MET A 159 -8.11 -18.18 -7.34
N ILE A 160 -8.51 -16.93 -7.26
CA ILE A 160 -7.63 -15.81 -6.90
C ILE A 160 -7.67 -15.53 -5.37
N ALA A 161 -8.81 -15.82 -4.67
CA ALA A 161 -9.01 -15.57 -3.24
C ALA A 161 -8.02 -16.27 -2.30
N LYS A 162 -7.28 -17.27 -2.79
CA LYS A 162 -6.14 -17.84 -2.06
C LYS A 162 -4.94 -16.88 -1.99
N GLU A 163 -4.95 -15.79 -2.73
CA GLU A 163 -3.82 -14.88 -2.91
C GLU A 163 -4.17 -13.37 -2.79
N ALA A 164 -5.43 -12.97 -2.57
CA ALA A 164 -5.86 -11.56 -2.75
C ALA A 164 -6.67 -10.91 -1.62
N GLU A 165 -6.70 -9.57 -1.60
CA GLU A 165 -7.32 -8.69 -0.59
C GLU A 165 -8.36 -7.71 -1.22
N GLY A 166 -9.32 -7.18 -0.41
CA GLY A 166 -10.48 -6.40 -0.89
C GLY A 166 -10.55 -4.90 -0.51
N PHE A 167 -11.37 -4.11 -1.23
CA PHE A 167 -11.46 -2.64 -1.20
C PHE A 167 -12.65 -2.05 -0.41
N GLY A 168 -12.51 -0.81 0.10
CA GLY A 168 -13.65 0.10 0.36
C GLY A 168 -14.06 0.35 1.80
N ILE A 169 -13.14 0.47 2.76
CA ILE A 169 -13.46 0.72 4.18
C ILE A 169 -13.18 2.18 4.56
N SER A 170 -14.15 2.86 5.19
CA SER A 170 -14.06 4.28 5.56
C SER A 170 -14.24 4.57 7.06
N GLY A 171 -14.50 3.55 7.90
CA GLY A 171 -14.65 3.76 9.34
C GLY A 171 -14.66 2.46 10.16
N PRO A 172 -14.55 2.57 11.52
CA PRO A 172 -14.38 1.43 12.43
C PRO A 172 -15.47 0.36 12.34
N LYS A 173 -16.73 0.76 12.15
CA LYS A 173 -17.87 -0.18 12.02
C LYS A 173 -17.76 -1.03 10.75
N GLN A 174 -17.32 -0.44 9.63
CA GLN A 174 -17.09 -1.17 8.39
C GLN A 174 -15.86 -2.06 8.51
N ALA A 175 -14.78 -1.57 9.09
CA ALA A 175 -13.57 -2.35 9.35
C ALA A 175 -13.90 -3.61 10.16
N LYS A 176 -14.65 -3.49 11.26
CA LYS A 176 -15.09 -4.64 12.07
C LYS A 176 -15.92 -5.65 11.27
N LYS A 177 -16.85 -5.17 10.44
CA LYS A 177 -17.69 -6.06 9.61
C LYS A 177 -16.86 -6.82 8.58
N MET A 178 -15.92 -6.16 7.92
CA MET A 178 -15.06 -6.78 6.91
C MET A 178 -14.05 -7.73 7.56
N ALA A 179 -13.42 -7.35 8.66
CA ALA A 179 -12.49 -8.18 9.40
C ALA A 179 -13.13 -9.49 9.91
N ALA A 180 -14.44 -9.52 10.14
CA ALA A 180 -15.14 -10.75 10.52
C ALA A 180 -15.10 -11.84 9.44
N GLN A 181 -14.91 -11.45 8.17
CA GLN A 181 -14.94 -12.34 7.00
C GLN A 181 -13.60 -12.41 6.24
N SER A 182 -12.55 -11.74 6.72
CA SER A 182 -11.24 -11.65 6.08
C SER A 182 -10.11 -11.73 7.11
N ASP A 183 -8.88 -11.95 6.66
CA ASP A 183 -7.70 -11.97 7.53
C ASP A 183 -7.13 -10.58 7.81
N GLY A 184 -7.62 -9.55 7.12
CA GLY A 184 -7.22 -8.17 7.32
C GLY A 184 -8.14 -7.18 6.60
N VAL A 185 -7.86 -5.90 6.80
CA VAL A 185 -8.60 -4.80 6.18
C VAL A 185 -7.64 -3.75 5.65
N ILE A 186 -7.89 -3.28 4.43
CA ILE A 186 -7.15 -2.18 3.78
C ILE A 186 -7.95 -0.90 3.86
N VAL A 187 -7.29 0.19 4.23
CA VAL A 187 -7.92 1.52 4.32
C VAL A 187 -7.02 2.57 3.68
N GLY A 188 -7.49 3.14 2.58
CA GLY A 188 -6.75 4.17 1.82
C GLY A 188 -7.44 5.53 1.82
N SER A 189 -8.53 5.68 1.08
CA SER A 189 -9.17 6.99 0.81
C SER A 189 -9.49 7.79 2.07
N ALA A 190 -9.85 7.13 3.18
CA ALA A 190 -10.13 7.83 4.44
C ALA A 190 -8.87 8.49 5.03
N ILE A 191 -7.72 7.81 4.94
CA ILE A 191 -6.42 8.33 5.40
C ILE A 191 -5.93 9.46 4.47
N VAL A 192 -6.03 9.27 3.17
CA VAL A 192 -5.63 10.27 2.16
C VAL A 192 -6.47 11.55 2.29
N LYS A 193 -7.76 11.46 2.63
CA LYS A 193 -8.58 12.63 2.96
C LYS A 193 -8.06 13.41 4.18
N LEU A 194 -7.44 12.76 5.15
CA LEU A 194 -6.81 13.46 6.27
C LEU A 194 -5.55 14.21 5.82
N CYS A 195 -4.77 13.64 4.89
CA CYS A 195 -3.64 14.35 4.27
C CYS A 195 -4.13 15.60 3.54
N GLU A 196 -5.18 15.48 2.71
CA GLU A 196 -5.79 16.61 2.00
C GLU A 196 -6.28 17.71 2.96
N LYS A 197 -6.97 17.32 4.02
CA LYS A 197 -7.60 18.25 4.96
C LYS A 197 -6.61 18.98 5.85
N TYR A 198 -5.57 18.32 6.31
CA TYR A 198 -4.67 18.86 7.34
C TYR A 198 -3.24 19.11 6.84
N GLY A 199 -2.93 18.78 5.59
CA GLY A 199 -1.62 19.03 5.01
C GLY A 199 -0.47 18.50 5.88
N ALA A 200 0.51 19.30 6.18
CA ALA A 200 1.67 18.94 6.99
C ALA A 200 1.34 18.54 8.45
N ASP A 201 0.17 18.93 8.94
CA ASP A 201 -0.31 18.63 10.30
C ASP A 201 -1.18 17.37 10.36
N CYS A 202 -1.25 16.57 9.29
CA CYS A 202 -2.12 15.39 9.22
C CYS A 202 -1.70 14.24 10.15
N VAL A 203 -0.43 14.13 10.54
CA VAL A 203 0.13 12.99 11.26
C VAL A 203 -0.65 12.61 12.53
N PRO A 204 -0.96 13.52 13.48
CA PRO A 204 -1.72 13.15 14.69
C PRO A 204 -3.15 12.71 14.37
N HIS A 205 -3.78 13.25 13.34
CA HIS A 205 -5.12 12.87 12.91
C HIS A 205 -5.13 11.46 12.30
N ILE A 206 -4.12 11.12 11.50
CA ILE A 206 -3.94 9.78 10.93
C ILE A 206 -3.65 8.77 12.05
N SER A 207 -2.76 9.09 12.98
CA SER A 207 -2.45 8.23 14.13
C SER A 207 -3.71 7.88 14.92
N THR A 208 -4.54 8.89 15.25
CA THR A 208 -5.82 8.67 15.95
C THR A 208 -6.74 7.77 15.15
N PHE A 209 -6.94 8.05 13.87
CA PHE A 209 -7.80 7.29 12.99
C PHE A 209 -7.33 5.82 12.84
N VAL A 210 -6.05 5.59 12.59
CA VAL A 210 -5.47 4.25 12.46
C VAL A 210 -5.63 3.45 13.76
N LYS A 211 -5.44 4.07 14.92
CA LYS A 211 -5.67 3.44 16.22
C LYS A 211 -7.12 3.01 16.39
N GLU A 212 -8.08 3.89 16.11
CA GLU A 212 -9.52 3.57 16.20
C GLU A 212 -9.90 2.40 15.26
N MET A 213 -9.35 2.40 14.05
CA MET A 213 -9.57 1.33 13.08
C MET A 213 -8.97 0.00 13.55
N LYS A 214 -7.72 0.01 14.05
CA LYS A 214 -7.04 -1.18 14.56
C LYS A 214 -7.76 -1.75 15.77
N ASP A 215 -8.19 -0.90 16.70
CA ASP A 215 -8.93 -1.34 17.90
C ASP A 215 -10.29 -1.97 17.55
N ALA A 216 -10.93 -1.53 16.48
CA ALA A 216 -12.22 -2.06 16.03
C ALA A 216 -12.13 -3.47 15.42
N ILE A 217 -10.96 -3.90 14.93
CA ILE A 217 -10.76 -5.20 14.27
C ILE A 217 -10.05 -6.25 15.14
N ARG A 218 -9.67 -5.87 16.35
CA ARG A 218 -9.08 -6.78 17.37
C ARG A 218 -10.05 -7.82 17.90
#